data_42e186123778e24fb5517a5ce77c7fe3
#
_entry.id   42e186123778e24fb5517a5ce77c7fe3
#
_cell.length_a   1.000
_cell.length_b   1.000
_cell.length_c   1.000
_cell.angle_alpha   90.00
_cell.angle_beta   90.00
_cell.angle_gamma   90.00
#
_symmetry.space_group_name_H-M   'P 1'
#
loop_
_entity.id
_entity.type
_entity.pdbx_description
1 polymer ?
#
loop_
_entity_poly.entity_id
_entity_poly.type
_entity_poly.pdbx_seq_one_letter_code
_entity_poly.pdbx_strand_id
1 'polypeptide(L)'
;MSKNVLVTGGTKGIGRAVAEIFAENGYDIILTYAADQEAADRCEQDIRRRYGANVSSIKADSTSRTSIDKIAEYLDKNAISLNTLVFNAAITLRTSFETTTLEDWDRVFFANVHFPVFLLQKIIGHIESAGNVIFTGSLMGIHPHGTSLAYGITKSATHALVSNLVKFLKPYNVRVNGVAPGFVDTDWQKTKPAEIRHNIEKKIALERFCLPQEVAEVYLMLARNEYFNGEIIKIDGGYSYK
;
A
#
# COMPACT_ATOMS: atom_id res chain seq x y z
N MET A 1 -18.26 14.00 -11.75
CA MET A 1 -18.30 12.74 -10.98
C MET A 1 -17.23 12.83 -9.91
N SER A 2 -17.50 12.34 -8.70
CA SER A 2 -16.48 12.24 -7.65
C SER A 2 -15.38 11.29 -8.09
N LYS A 3 -14.14 11.56 -7.68
CA LYS A 3 -13.01 10.66 -7.93
C LYS A 3 -12.98 9.63 -6.80
N ASN A 4 -12.77 8.36 -7.13
CA ASN A 4 -12.71 7.28 -6.14
C ASN A 4 -11.29 6.71 -6.02
N VAL A 5 -10.86 6.43 -4.80
CA VAL A 5 -9.65 5.68 -4.51
C VAL A 5 -9.94 4.45 -3.65
N LEU A 6 -9.41 3.30 -4.06
CA LEU A 6 -9.40 2.09 -3.24
C LEU A 6 -8.01 1.92 -2.63
N VAL A 7 -7.95 1.84 -1.28
CA VAL A 7 -6.69 1.63 -0.54
C VAL A 7 -6.78 0.31 0.23
N THR A 8 -5.98 -0.68 -0.14
CA THR A 8 -5.90 -1.93 0.62
C THR A 8 -5.14 -1.72 1.93
N GLY A 9 -5.67 -2.24 3.05
CA GLY A 9 -5.10 -2.00 4.39
C GLY A 9 -5.14 -0.51 4.77
N GLY A 10 -6.21 0.19 4.42
CA GLY A 10 -6.33 1.65 4.51
C GLY A 10 -6.72 2.19 5.88
N THR A 11 -6.90 1.36 6.91
CA THR A 11 -7.44 1.81 8.20
C THR A 11 -6.41 2.25 9.22
N LYS A 12 -5.11 1.98 8.97
CA LYS A 12 -3.99 2.28 9.87
C LYS A 12 -2.72 2.70 9.10
N GLY A 13 -1.79 3.33 9.80
CA GLY A 13 -0.43 3.62 9.32
C GLY A 13 -0.40 4.39 8.00
N ILE A 14 0.44 3.94 7.06
CA ILE A 14 0.60 4.57 5.74
C ILE A 14 -0.73 4.55 4.98
N GLY A 15 -1.44 3.42 4.95
CA GLY A 15 -2.71 3.31 4.23
C GLY A 15 -3.76 4.32 4.70
N ARG A 16 -3.86 4.56 6.02
CA ARG A 16 -4.75 5.59 6.57
C ARG A 16 -4.32 7.00 6.14
N ALA A 17 -3.03 7.32 6.23
CA ALA A 17 -2.54 8.62 5.80
C ALA A 17 -2.77 8.86 4.29
N VAL A 18 -2.62 7.81 3.47
CA VAL A 18 -2.98 7.87 2.04
C VAL A 18 -4.48 8.14 1.88
N ALA A 19 -5.35 7.43 2.60
CA ALA A 19 -6.79 7.68 2.54
C ALA A 19 -7.14 9.11 2.95
N GLU A 20 -6.54 9.63 4.02
CA GLU A 20 -6.77 10.99 4.52
C GLU A 20 -6.35 12.06 3.49
N ILE A 21 -5.15 11.94 2.88
CA ILE A 21 -4.70 12.94 1.91
C ILE A 21 -5.54 12.90 0.61
N PHE A 22 -6.01 11.73 0.17
CA PHE A 22 -6.92 11.64 -0.97
C PHE A 22 -8.28 12.24 -0.64
N ALA A 23 -8.84 11.99 0.56
CA ALA A 23 -10.08 12.60 1.02
C ALA A 23 -10.00 14.13 1.08
N GLU A 24 -8.92 14.67 1.64
CA GLU A 24 -8.63 16.12 1.66
C GLU A 24 -8.60 16.73 0.26
N ASN A 25 -8.25 15.92 -0.75
CA ASN A 25 -8.15 16.34 -2.14
C ASN A 25 -9.37 15.96 -3.00
N GLY A 26 -10.52 15.71 -2.35
CA GLY A 26 -11.82 15.57 -3.00
C GLY A 26 -12.09 14.19 -3.60
N TYR A 27 -11.40 13.13 -3.11
CA TYR A 27 -11.72 11.75 -3.47
C TYR A 27 -12.68 11.13 -2.47
N ASP A 28 -13.59 10.30 -2.96
CA ASP A 28 -14.32 9.34 -2.17
C ASP A 28 -13.44 8.12 -1.91
N ILE A 29 -13.55 7.52 -0.74
CA ILE A 29 -12.57 6.57 -0.22
C ILE A 29 -13.19 5.19 -0.03
N ILE A 30 -12.56 4.16 -0.58
CA ILE A 30 -12.85 2.78 -0.30
C ILE A 30 -11.62 2.19 0.41
N LEU A 31 -11.81 1.61 1.60
CA LEU A 31 -10.75 0.98 2.38
C LEU A 31 -10.94 -0.52 2.45
N THR A 32 -9.84 -1.27 2.56
CA THR A 32 -9.96 -2.65 3.05
C THR A 32 -9.28 -2.80 4.40
N TYR A 33 -9.73 -3.76 5.20
CA TYR A 33 -9.14 -4.16 6.47
C TYR A 33 -9.28 -5.67 6.68
N ALA A 34 -8.40 -6.27 7.50
CA ALA A 34 -8.41 -7.71 7.75
C ALA A 34 -9.38 -8.10 8.88
N ALA A 35 -9.15 -7.61 10.09
CA ALA A 35 -9.88 -8.07 11.28
C ALA A 35 -10.42 -6.95 12.18
N ASP A 36 -9.76 -5.80 12.27
CA ASP A 36 -10.06 -4.74 13.22
C ASP A 36 -11.18 -3.83 12.71
N GLN A 37 -12.44 -4.27 12.96
CA GLN A 37 -13.64 -3.52 12.58
C GLN A 37 -13.71 -2.16 13.27
N GLU A 38 -13.40 -2.10 14.57
CA GLU A 38 -13.46 -0.85 15.31
C GLU A 38 -12.50 0.20 14.76
N ALA A 39 -11.29 -0.20 14.35
CA ALA A 39 -10.35 0.72 13.72
C ALA A 39 -10.88 1.18 12.35
N ALA A 40 -11.58 0.32 11.61
CA ALA A 40 -12.20 0.69 10.34
C ALA A 40 -13.32 1.72 10.57
N ASP A 41 -14.22 1.47 11.51
CA ASP A 41 -15.33 2.37 11.85
C ASP A 41 -14.83 3.75 12.32
N ARG A 42 -13.82 3.77 13.20
CA ARG A 42 -13.18 5.02 13.62
C ARG A 42 -12.53 5.77 12.46
N CYS A 43 -11.84 5.05 11.58
CA CYS A 43 -11.19 5.65 10.40
C CYS A 43 -12.23 6.30 9.47
N GLU A 44 -13.32 5.59 9.17
CA GLU A 44 -14.40 6.13 8.34
C GLU A 44 -15.02 7.39 8.95
N GLN A 45 -15.36 7.34 10.24
CA GLN A 45 -15.95 8.48 10.94
C GLN A 45 -15.03 9.71 10.96
N ASP A 46 -13.73 9.48 11.22
CA ASP A 46 -12.74 10.55 11.25
C ASP A 46 -12.58 11.22 9.89
N ILE A 47 -12.47 10.42 8.81
CA ILE A 47 -12.31 10.96 7.45
C ILE A 47 -13.57 11.72 7.02
N ARG A 48 -14.76 11.15 7.24
CA ARG A 48 -16.03 11.83 6.93
C ARG A 48 -16.13 13.16 7.67
N ARG A 49 -15.83 13.17 8.97
CA ARG A 49 -15.92 14.37 9.82
C ARG A 49 -14.95 15.46 9.39
N ARG A 50 -13.71 15.09 9.04
CA ARG A 50 -12.64 16.05 8.73
C ARG A 50 -12.73 16.62 7.33
N TYR A 51 -13.08 15.78 6.36
CA TYR A 51 -12.94 16.10 4.94
C TYR A 51 -14.25 16.11 4.18
N GLY A 52 -15.35 15.64 4.78
CA GLY A 52 -16.66 15.57 4.12
C GLY A 52 -16.73 14.52 2.99
N ALA A 53 -15.72 13.67 2.86
CA ALA A 53 -15.64 12.64 1.81
C ALA A 53 -16.59 11.47 2.12
N ASN A 54 -17.12 10.82 1.08
CA ASN A 54 -17.75 9.52 1.26
C ASN A 54 -16.67 8.47 1.54
N VAL A 55 -16.88 7.66 2.58
CA VAL A 55 -15.94 6.62 2.97
C VAL A 55 -16.68 5.32 3.19
N SER A 56 -16.14 4.24 2.69
CA SER A 56 -16.62 2.88 2.98
C SER A 56 -15.45 1.94 3.24
N SER A 57 -15.67 0.90 4.05
CA SER A 57 -14.68 -0.13 4.30
C SER A 57 -15.20 -1.52 4.00
N ILE A 58 -14.33 -2.38 3.51
CA ILE A 58 -14.60 -3.76 3.13
C ILE A 58 -13.72 -4.66 4.00
N LYS A 59 -14.34 -5.61 4.73
CA LYS A 59 -13.59 -6.65 5.43
C LYS A 59 -13.02 -7.65 4.43
N ALA A 60 -11.75 -7.46 4.07
CA ALA A 60 -11.04 -8.22 3.07
C ALA A 60 -9.56 -8.39 3.47
N ASP A 61 -9.25 -9.56 4.04
CA ASP A 61 -7.89 -9.94 4.41
C ASP A 61 -7.09 -10.30 3.15
N SER A 62 -5.96 -9.65 2.92
CA SER A 62 -5.07 -9.92 1.78
C SER A 62 -4.44 -11.32 1.80
N THR A 63 -4.50 -12.05 2.92
CA THR A 63 -4.08 -13.44 3.00
C THR A 63 -5.13 -14.42 2.51
N SER A 64 -6.36 -13.98 2.24
CA SER A 64 -7.49 -14.79 1.81
C SER A 64 -7.81 -14.61 0.34
N ARG A 65 -7.90 -15.72 -0.40
CA ARG A 65 -8.32 -15.72 -1.82
C ARG A 65 -9.70 -15.15 -2.03
N THR A 66 -10.64 -15.45 -1.12
CA THR A 66 -12.03 -14.98 -1.21
C THR A 66 -12.16 -13.46 -1.09
N SER A 67 -11.14 -12.79 -0.57
CA SER A 67 -11.14 -11.32 -0.48
C SER A 67 -11.07 -10.63 -1.84
N ILE A 68 -10.54 -11.31 -2.86
CA ILE A 68 -10.50 -10.81 -4.24
C ILE A 68 -11.92 -10.67 -4.78
N ASP A 69 -12.73 -11.74 -4.65
CA ASP A 69 -14.11 -11.74 -5.13
C ASP A 69 -14.98 -10.76 -4.31
N LYS A 70 -14.81 -10.70 -2.99
CA LYS A 70 -15.53 -9.74 -2.13
C LYS A 70 -15.31 -8.28 -2.55
N ILE A 71 -14.09 -7.91 -2.90
CA ILE A 71 -13.79 -6.55 -3.34
C ILE A 71 -14.43 -6.30 -4.70
N ALA A 72 -14.30 -7.24 -5.64
CA ALA A 72 -14.90 -7.11 -6.98
C ALA A 72 -16.42 -6.98 -6.90
N GLU A 73 -17.09 -7.88 -6.16
CA GLU A 73 -18.53 -7.85 -5.94
C GLU A 73 -19.02 -6.54 -5.29
N TYR A 74 -18.21 -5.98 -4.37
CA TYR A 74 -18.54 -4.69 -3.77
C TYR A 74 -18.51 -3.55 -4.80
N LEU A 75 -17.48 -3.52 -5.66
CA LEU A 75 -17.36 -2.52 -6.72
C LEU A 75 -18.51 -2.67 -7.75
N ASP A 76 -18.83 -3.90 -8.17
CA ASP A 76 -19.92 -4.20 -9.08
C ASP A 76 -21.27 -3.75 -8.50
N LYS A 77 -21.59 -4.18 -7.28
CA LYS A 77 -22.87 -3.88 -6.62
C LYS A 77 -23.13 -2.40 -6.45
N ASN A 78 -22.06 -1.61 -6.24
CA ASN A 78 -22.17 -0.16 -6.02
C ASN A 78 -21.86 0.66 -7.28
N ALA A 79 -21.63 0.01 -8.43
CA ALA A 79 -21.28 0.65 -9.72
C ALA A 79 -20.11 1.63 -9.57
N ILE A 80 -19.05 1.23 -8.84
CA ILE A 80 -17.91 2.09 -8.53
C ILE A 80 -16.86 1.98 -9.62
N SER A 81 -16.44 3.11 -10.19
CA SER A 81 -15.23 3.26 -10.99
C SER A 81 -14.13 3.92 -10.17
N LEU A 82 -12.90 3.45 -10.34
CA LEU A 82 -11.73 3.87 -9.57
C LEU A 82 -10.81 4.78 -10.39
N ASN A 83 -10.49 5.95 -9.89
CA ASN A 83 -9.42 6.79 -10.46
C ASN A 83 -8.04 6.34 -9.99
N THR A 84 -7.97 5.80 -8.77
CA THR A 84 -6.72 5.31 -8.20
C THR A 84 -6.95 4.04 -7.39
N LEU A 85 -6.06 3.07 -7.60
CA LEU A 85 -5.99 1.84 -6.80
C LEU A 85 -4.64 1.80 -6.07
N VAL A 86 -4.66 1.71 -4.74
CA VAL A 86 -3.45 1.65 -3.91
C VAL A 86 -3.32 0.29 -3.25
N PHE A 87 -2.34 -0.48 -3.66
CA PHE A 87 -1.93 -1.73 -3.00
C PHE A 87 -0.98 -1.42 -1.85
N ASN A 88 -1.53 -1.24 -0.65
CA ASN A 88 -0.76 -0.93 0.55
C ASN A 88 -0.73 -2.11 1.55
N ALA A 89 -1.76 -2.95 1.60
CA ALA A 89 -1.79 -4.11 2.48
C ALA A 89 -0.58 -5.03 2.22
N ALA A 90 0.10 -5.42 3.28
CA ALA A 90 1.18 -6.40 3.23
C ALA A 90 1.37 -7.03 4.62
N ILE A 91 1.93 -8.23 4.63
CA ILE A 91 2.38 -8.90 5.85
C ILE A 91 3.88 -9.13 5.82
N THR A 92 4.48 -9.29 6.99
CA THR A 92 5.89 -9.66 7.15
C THR A 92 6.01 -10.99 7.88
N LEU A 93 7.14 -11.63 7.71
CA LEU A 93 7.54 -12.82 8.45
C LEU A 93 8.90 -12.56 9.10
N ARG A 94 8.98 -12.74 10.41
CA ARG A 94 10.22 -12.59 11.18
C ARG A 94 10.61 -13.94 11.78
N THR A 95 11.12 -14.80 10.94
CA THR A 95 11.67 -16.12 11.29
C THR A 95 13.14 -16.17 10.90
N SER A 96 13.92 -17.07 11.49
CA SER A 96 15.25 -17.36 10.97
C SER A 96 15.16 -18.11 9.64
N PHE A 97 16.23 -18.14 8.89
CA PHE A 97 16.27 -18.87 7.62
C PHE A 97 15.93 -20.36 7.82
N GLU A 98 16.46 -20.95 8.88
CA GLU A 98 16.32 -22.38 9.21
C GLU A 98 14.90 -22.75 9.65
N THR A 99 14.15 -21.80 10.22
CA THR A 99 12.82 -22.06 10.79
C THR A 99 11.67 -21.56 9.90
N THR A 100 11.98 -20.96 8.77
CA THR A 100 10.97 -20.51 7.82
C THR A 100 10.29 -21.72 7.17
N THR A 101 8.99 -21.87 7.37
CA THR A 101 8.19 -22.94 6.76
C THR A 101 7.70 -22.55 5.36
N LEU A 102 7.39 -23.55 4.53
CA LEU A 102 6.79 -23.30 3.22
C LEU A 102 5.43 -22.62 3.34
N GLU A 103 4.64 -22.98 4.32
CA GLU A 103 3.32 -22.38 4.59
C GLU A 103 3.43 -20.89 4.91
N ASP A 104 4.35 -20.52 5.80
CA ASP A 104 4.60 -19.12 6.14
C ASP A 104 5.12 -18.33 4.94
N TRP A 105 6.02 -18.94 4.15
CA TRP A 105 6.53 -18.37 2.92
C TRP A 105 5.41 -18.10 1.92
N ASP A 106 4.60 -19.10 1.62
CA ASP A 106 3.48 -19.01 0.67
C ASP A 106 2.45 -17.98 1.13
N ARG A 107 2.18 -17.90 2.43
CA ARG A 107 1.28 -16.88 2.99
C ARG A 107 1.77 -15.46 2.75
N VAL A 108 3.08 -15.21 2.92
CA VAL A 108 3.67 -13.89 2.65
C VAL A 108 3.64 -13.58 1.17
N PHE A 109 3.99 -14.53 0.32
CA PHE A 109 3.93 -14.37 -1.13
C PHE A 109 2.52 -14.15 -1.63
N PHE A 110 1.56 -14.90 -1.09
CA PHE A 110 0.17 -14.70 -1.46
C PHE A 110 -0.29 -13.28 -1.13
N ALA A 111 -0.12 -12.83 0.11
CA ALA A 111 -0.58 -11.52 0.53
C ALA A 111 0.09 -10.35 -0.21
N ASN A 112 1.40 -10.45 -0.44
CA ASN A 112 2.19 -9.33 -0.92
C ASN A 112 2.35 -9.29 -2.45
N VAL A 113 2.19 -10.43 -3.13
CA VAL A 113 2.44 -10.56 -4.58
C VAL A 113 1.20 -11.08 -5.31
N HIS A 114 0.68 -12.26 -4.92
CA HIS A 114 -0.41 -12.88 -5.66
C HIS A 114 -1.71 -12.09 -5.50
N PHE A 115 -2.07 -11.74 -4.27
CA PHE A 115 -3.30 -10.99 -4.00
C PHE A 115 -3.40 -9.69 -4.82
N PRO A 116 -2.42 -8.78 -4.82
CA PRO A 116 -2.53 -7.57 -5.62
C PRO A 116 -2.59 -7.84 -7.13
N VAL A 117 -1.85 -8.84 -7.64
CA VAL A 117 -1.89 -9.19 -9.08
C VAL A 117 -3.27 -9.68 -9.49
N PHE A 118 -3.83 -10.65 -8.75
CA PHE A 118 -5.12 -11.25 -9.10
C PHE A 118 -6.30 -10.33 -8.77
N LEU A 119 -6.18 -9.47 -7.76
CA LEU A 119 -7.17 -8.42 -7.53
C LEU A 119 -7.15 -7.41 -8.69
N LEU A 120 -5.98 -6.91 -9.10
CA LEU A 120 -5.87 -6.01 -10.25
C LEU A 120 -6.48 -6.64 -11.51
N GLN A 121 -6.14 -7.91 -11.81
CA GLN A 121 -6.71 -8.63 -12.94
C GLN A 121 -8.24 -8.70 -12.88
N LYS A 122 -8.79 -8.97 -11.71
CA LYS A 122 -10.24 -9.10 -11.50
C LYS A 122 -11.00 -7.79 -11.67
N ILE A 123 -10.41 -6.67 -11.22
CA ILE A 123 -11.07 -5.36 -11.15
C ILE A 123 -10.53 -4.34 -12.17
N ILE A 124 -9.72 -4.75 -13.13
CA ILE A 124 -9.11 -3.81 -14.10
C ILE A 124 -10.19 -3.03 -14.88
N GLY A 125 -11.34 -3.64 -15.15
CA GLY A 125 -12.48 -2.98 -15.79
C GLY A 125 -13.16 -1.90 -14.95
N HIS A 126 -12.89 -1.85 -13.64
CA HIS A 126 -13.35 -0.78 -12.75
C HIS A 126 -12.40 0.40 -12.68
N ILE A 127 -11.19 0.29 -13.22
CA ILE A 127 -10.24 1.41 -13.24
C ILE A 127 -10.54 2.27 -14.46
N GLU A 128 -10.79 3.56 -14.23
CA GLU A 128 -11.07 4.49 -15.31
C GLU A 128 -9.90 4.63 -16.28
N SER A 129 -10.19 4.97 -17.53
CA SER A 129 -9.17 5.40 -18.48
C SER A 129 -8.42 6.61 -17.92
N ALA A 130 -7.09 6.64 -18.06
CA ALA A 130 -6.16 7.55 -17.41
C ALA A 130 -6.05 7.35 -15.87
N GLY A 131 -6.60 6.26 -15.34
CA GLY A 131 -6.47 5.87 -13.94
C GLY A 131 -5.04 5.50 -13.56
N ASN A 132 -4.83 5.26 -12.27
CA ASN A 132 -3.50 4.98 -11.72
C ASN A 132 -3.53 3.85 -10.70
N VAL A 133 -2.56 2.96 -10.79
CA VAL A 133 -2.28 1.91 -9.80
C VAL A 133 -0.99 2.23 -9.08
N ILE A 134 -1.01 2.23 -7.74
CA ILE A 134 0.18 2.53 -6.94
C ILE A 134 0.44 1.37 -5.98
N PHE A 135 1.65 0.82 -6.05
CA PHE A 135 2.09 -0.23 -5.14
C PHE A 135 2.92 0.35 -4.00
N THR A 136 2.65 -0.10 -2.79
CA THR A 136 3.54 0.13 -1.64
C THR A 136 4.66 -0.89 -1.65
N GLY A 137 5.79 -0.49 -2.19
CA GLY A 137 7.05 -1.22 -2.11
C GLY A 137 7.69 -1.13 -0.72
N SER A 138 9.00 -1.11 -0.66
CA SER A 138 9.79 -0.89 0.54
C SER A 138 11.25 -0.64 0.18
N LEU A 139 11.96 0.11 1.02
CA LEU A 139 13.43 0.16 0.97
C LEU A 139 14.05 -1.24 1.02
N MET A 140 13.43 -2.19 1.72
CA MET A 140 13.88 -3.60 1.79
C MET A 140 13.79 -4.35 0.46
N GLY A 141 13.04 -3.85 -0.51
CA GLY A 141 13.03 -4.36 -1.88
C GLY A 141 14.18 -3.84 -2.75
N ILE A 142 14.90 -2.81 -2.26
CA ILE A 142 16.06 -2.19 -2.94
C ILE A 142 17.35 -2.59 -2.23
N HIS A 143 17.37 -2.52 -0.90
CA HIS A 143 18.52 -2.85 -0.06
C HIS A 143 18.20 -4.06 0.82
N PRO A 144 18.94 -5.16 0.70
CA PRO A 144 18.73 -6.35 1.53
C PRO A 144 18.80 -6.02 3.03
N HIS A 145 17.93 -6.68 3.80
CA HIS A 145 17.88 -6.52 5.24
C HIS A 145 17.77 -7.89 5.95
N GLY A 146 18.57 -8.12 6.97
CA GLY A 146 18.70 -9.43 7.63
C GLY A 146 17.53 -9.87 8.53
N THR A 147 16.38 -9.18 8.55
CA THR A 147 15.30 -9.47 9.52
C THR A 147 14.08 -10.17 8.95
N SER A 148 13.92 -10.23 7.63
CA SER A 148 12.75 -10.86 7.00
C SER A 148 13.03 -11.15 5.53
N LEU A 149 13.49 -12.36 5.27
CA LEU A 149 13.85 -12.80 3.91
C LEU A 149 12.64 -12.75 2.97
N ALA A 150 11.53 -13.40 3.35
CA ALA A 150 10.33 -13.46 2.52
C ALA A 150 9.77 -12.07 2.20
N TYR A 151 9.71 -11.17 3.20
CA TYR A 151 9.23 -9.81 2.99
C TYR A 151 10.12 -9.03 2.01
N GLY A 152 11.43 -9.07 2.19
CA GLY A 152 12.38 -8.38 1.30
C GLY A 152 12.21 -8.84 -0.15
N ILE A 153 12.14 -10.16 -0.39
CA ILE A 153 11.95 -10.74 -1.71
C ILE A 153 10.58 -10.32 -2.30
N THR A 154 9.50 -10.37 -1.50
CA THR A 154 8.18 -9.94 -2.01
C THR A 154 8.14 -8.46 -2.34
N LYS A 155 8.89 -7.61 -1.64
CA LYS A 155 8.99 -6.17 -1.97
C LYS A 155 9.84 -5.91 -3.22
N SER A 156 10.89 -6.71 -3.46
CA SER A 156 11.61 -6.68 -4.75
C SER A 156 10.69 -7.14 -5.89
N ALA A 157 9.89 -8.20 -5.67
CA ALA A 157 8.89 -8.64 -6.64
C ALA A 157 7.83 -7.55 -6.90
N THR A 158 7.38 -6.82 -5.87
CA THR A 158 6.47 -5.68 -6.02
C THR A 158 7.09 -4.59 -6.92
N HIS A 159 8.38 -4.28 -6.75
CA HIS A 159 9.05 -3.31 -7.61
C HIS A 159 9.13 -3.82 -9.06
N ALA A 160 9.44 -5.10 -9.26
CA ALA A 160 9.44 -5.72 -10.59
C ALA A 160 8.03 -5.71 -11.23
N LEU A 161 6.96 -5.94 -10.44
CA LEU A 161 5.58 -5.83 -10.94
C LEU A 161 5.29 -4.45 -11.52
N VAL A 162 5.69 -3.37 -10.84
CA VAL A 162 5.47 -2.00 -11.32
C VAL A 162 6.01 -1.80 -12.73
N SER A 163 7.28 -2.11 -12.96
CA SER A 163 7.91 -1.92 -14.28
C SER A 163 7.34 -2.86 -15.36
N ASN A 164 7.03 -4.11 -14.99
CA ASN A 164 6.50 -5.08 -15.95
C ASN A 164 5.04 -4.77 -16.33
N LEU A 165 4.21 -4.34 -15.40
CA LEU A 165 2.80 -4.03 -15.64
C LEU A 165 2.58 -2.86 -16.60
N VAL A 166 3.53 -1.97 -16.80
CA VAL A 166 3.41 -0.82 -17.73
C VAL A 166 2.89 -1.26 -19.11
N LYS A 167 3.47 -2.33 -19.67
CA LYS A 167 3.07 -2.84 -20.99
C LYS A 167 1.72 -3.52 -20.97
N PHE A 168 1.38 -4.21 -19.87
CA PHE A 168 0.11 -4.94 -19.73
C PHE A 168 -1.06 -4.01 -19.44
N LEU A 169 -0.82 -2.86 -18.80
CA LEU A 169 -1.86 -1.87 -18.50
C LEU A 169 -2.06 -0.84 -19.61
N LYS A 170 -1.14 -0.77 -20.58
CA LYS A 170 -1.25 0.14 -21.75
C LYS A 170 -2.60 0.03 -22.48
N PRO A 171 -3.15 -1.17 -22.77
CA PRO A 171 -4.44 -1.28 -23.47
C PRO A 171 -5.62 -0.67 -22.72
N TYR A 172 -5.52 -0.54 -21.40
CA TYR A 172 -6.53 0.07 -20.53
C TYR A 172 -6.31 1.56 -20.31
N ASN A 173 -5.21 2.10 -20.84
CA ASN A 173 -4.77 3.48 -20.57
C ASN A 173 -4.63 3.74 -19.06
N VAL A 174 -4.05 2.80 -18.31
CA VAL A 174 -3.84 2.88 -16.86
C VAL A 174 -2.34 2.93 -16.57
N ARG A 175 -1.93 3.88 -15.74
CA ARG A 175 -0.55 4.02 -15.27
C ARG A 175 -0.30 3.14 -14.05
N VAL A 176 0.94 2.75 -13.85
CA VAL A 176 1.36 1.99 -12.66
C VAL A 176 2.67 2.55 -12.11
N ASN A 177 2.69 2.80 -10.80
CA ASN A 177 3.88 3.30 -10.10
C ASN A 177 4.00 2.64 -8.73
N GLY A 178 5.09 2.89 -8.05
CA GLY A 178 5.31 2.42 -6.69
C GLY A 178 5.98 3.45 -5.79
N VAL A 179 5.75 3.30 -4.51
CA VAL A 179 6.46 4.05 -3.47
C VAL A 179 7.26 3.06 -2.65
N ALA A 180 8.54 3.34 -2.40
CA ALA A 180 9.42 2.53 -1.58
C ALA A 180 9.80 3.29 -0.30
N PRO A 181 8.98 3.22 0.76
CA PRO A 181 9.28 3.87 2.03
C PRO A 181 10.46 3.23 2.74
N GLY A 182 11.22 4.06 3.46
CA GLY A 182 12.16 3.61 4.48
C GLY A 182 11.45 3.32 5.82
N PHE A 183 11.96 3.89 6.90
CA PHE A 183 11.38 3.74 8.23
C PHE A 183 10.31 4.80 8.49
N VAL A 184 9.05 4.37 8.59
CA VAL A 184 7.88 5.23 8.80
C VAL A 184 7.33 5.03 10.21
N ASP A 185 7.03 6.10 10.94
CA ASP A 185 6.53 6.07 12.32
C ASP A 185 5.07 5.61 12.40
N THR A 186 4.88 4.34 12.22
CA THR A 186 3.59 3.64 12.34
C THR A 186 3.56 2.81 13.62
N ASP A 187 2.38 2.31 13.99
CA ASP A 187 2.23 1.45 15.18
C ASP A 187 3.16 0.23 15.13
N TRP A 188 3.46 -0.27 13.93
CA TRP A 188 4.45 -1.32 13.75
C TRP A 188 5.86 -0.95 14.25
N GLN A 189 6.27 0.31 14.12
CA GLN A 189 7.58 0.77 14.59
C GLN A 189 7.54 1.18 16.06
N LYS A 190 6.40 1.64 16.56
CA LYS A 190 6.24 2.10 17.95
C LYS A 190 6.41 0.99 18.99
N THR A 191 6.17 -0.28 18.60
CA THR A 191 6.38 -1.43 19.48
C THR A 191 7.85 -1.82 19.67
N LYS A 192 8.79 -1.23 18.92
CA LYS A 192 10.22 -1.49 19.07
C LYS A 192 10.77 -0.83 20.33
N PRO A 193 11.75 -1.47 21.02
CA PRO A 193 12.48 -0.84 22.09
C PRO A 193 13.12 0.50 21.69
N ALA A 194 13.14 1.46 22.61
CA ALA A 194 13.66 2.80 22.34
C ALA A 194 15.09 2.81 21.81
N GLU A 195 15.95 1.92 22.34
CA GLU A 195 17.33 1.77 21.87
C GLU A 195 17.40 1.33 20.39
N ILE A 196 16.55 0.38 19.99
CA ILE A 196 16.49 -0.07 18.59
C ILE A 196 16.00 1.06 17.69
N ARG A 197 14.98 1.83 18.12
CA ARG A 197 14.51 3.00 17.38
C ARG A 197 15.62 4.03 17.22
N HIS A 198 16.31 4.39 18.28
CA HIS A 198 17.42 5.33 18.25
C HIS A 198 18.57 4.87 17.33
N ASN A 199 18.91 3.58 17.34
CA ASN A 199 19.91 3.02 16.44
C ASN A 199 19.49 3.06 14.96
N ILE A 200 18.18 2.99 14.67
CA ILE A 200 17.64 3.18 13.32
C ILE A 200 17.72 4.65 12.93
N GLU A 201 17.28 5.56 13.81
CA GLU A 201 17.30 7.02 13.57
C GLU A 201 18.70 7.51 13.22
N LYS A 202 19.72 7.06 13.95
CA LYS A 202 21.13 7.37 13.64
C LYS A 202 21.58 6.95 12.23
N LYS A 203 20.93 5.94 11.65
CA LYS A 203 21.22 5.48 10.27
C LYS A 203 20.42 6.22 9.22
N ILE A 204 19.48 7.05 9.59
CA ILE A 204 18.74 7.92 8.68
C ILE A 204 19.45 9.26 8.64
N ALA A 205 19.74 9.82 7.46
CA ALA A 205 20.46 11.09 7.37
C ALA A 205 19.67 12.24 8.00
N LEU A 206 18.33 12.19 7.97
CA LEU A 206 17.45 13.14 8.65
C LEU A 206 17.26 12.85 10.15
N GLU A 207 17.89 11.81 10.69
CA GLU A 207 17.92 11.42 12.12
C GLU A 207 16.54 11.26 12.77
N ARG A 208 15.51 10.94 12.00
CA ARG A 208 14.16 10.64 12.46
C ARG A 208 13.43 9.67 11.54
N PHE A 209 12.41 9.04 12.06
CA PHE A 209 11.45 8.31 11.23
C PHE A 209 10.65 9.29 10.35
N CYS A 210 10.24 8.81 9.18
CA CYS A 210 9.29 9.51 8.33
C CYS A 210 7.90 9.47 8.95
N LEU A 211 7.13 10.54 8.85
CA LEU A 211 5.73 10.52 9.23
C LEU A 211 4.89 9.85 8.12
N PRO A 212 3.80 9.12 8.46
CA PRO A 212 2.91 8.55 7.46
C PRO A 212 2.38 9.57 6.45
N GLN A 213 2.14 10.80 6.88
CA GLN A 213 1.67 11.91 6.05
C GLN A 213 2.71 12.32 4.99
N GLU A 214 4.00 12.35 5.35
CA GLU A 214 5.07 12.66 4.39
C GLU A 214 5.16 11.61 3.28
N VAL A 215 4.92 10.34 3.62
CA VAL A 215 4.85 9.27 2.61
C VAL A 215 3.60 9.40 1.74
N ALA A 216 2.46 9.75 2.33
CA ALA A 216 1.17 9.86 1.65
C ALA A 216 1.18 10.92 0.52
N GLU A 217 1.93 12.02 0.69
CA GLU A 217 2.10 13.05 -0.34
C GLU A 217 2.65 12.49 -1.65
N VAL A 218 3.54 11.49 -1.57
CA VAL A 218 4.10 10.85 -2.77
C VAL A 218 3.03 10.09 -3.55
N TYR A 219 2.08 9.45 -2.87
CA TYR A 219 0.96 8.76 -3.55
C TYR A 219 0.06 9.76 -4.28
N LEU A 220 -0.27 10.89 -3.64
CA LEU A 220 -1.06 11.94 -4.27
C LEU A 220 -0.32 12.56 -5.46
N MET A 221 0.98 12.80 -5.35
CA MET A 221 1.81 13.26 -6.45
C MET A 221 1.77 12.29 -7.64
N LEU A 222 1.95 10.99 -7.41
CA LEU A 222 1.89 9.96 -8.45
C LEU A 222 0.49 9.85 -9.08
N ALA A 223 -0.58 10.08 -8.31
CA ALA A 223 -1.94 10.09 -8.83
C ALA A 223 -2.21 11.29 -9.75
N ARG A 224 -1.63 12.46 -9.44
CA ARG A 224 -1.86 13.72 -10.15
C ARG A 224 -0.96 13.95 -11.35
N ASN A 225 0.30 13.54 -11.24
CA ASN A 225 1.27 13.73 -12.31
C ASN A 225 1.18 12.58 -13.31
N GLU A 226 0.56 12.86 -14.45
CA GLU A 226 0.23 11.88 -15.47
C GLU A 226 1.46 11.35 -16.25
N TYR A 227 2.64 11.95 -16.06
CA TYR A 227 3.86 11.52 -16.77
C TYR A 227 4.66 10.44 -16.02
N PHE A 228 4.35 10.18 -14.75
CA PHE A 228 4.91 9.04 -14.03
C PHE A 228 4.23 7.74 -14.44
N ASN A 229 5.01 6.80 -14.98
CA ASN A 229 4.55 5.46 -15.32
C ASN A 229 5.71 4.45 -15.31
N GLY A 230 5.64 3.48 -14.42
CA GLY A 230 6.67 2.46 -14.22
C GLY A 230 7.74 2.80 -13.18
N GLU A 231 7.56 3.89 -12.43
CA GLU A 231 8.56 4.40 -11.50
C GLU A 231 8.38 3.88 -10.08
N ILE A 232 9.50 3.70 -9.37
CA ILE A 232 9.55 3.44 -7.93
C ILE A 232 10.17 4.66 -7.24
N ILE A 233 9.34 5.39 -6.51
CA ILE A 233 9.82 6.56 -5.76
C ILE A 233 10.28 6.13 -4.37
N LYS A 234 11.60 6.20 -4.14
CA LYS A 234 12.20 5.94 -2.84
C LYS A 234 12.05 7.15 -1.92
N ILE A 235 11.55 6.93 -0.70
CA ILE A 235 11.43 7.94 0.34
C ILE A 235 11.97 7.37 1.66
N ASP A 236 13.24 7.59 1.97
CA ASP A 236 13.97 6.94 3.06
C ASP A 236 14.76 7.88 3.96
N GLY A 237 14.61 9.20 3.80
CA GLY A 237 15.32 10.19 4.61
C GLY A 237 16.84 10.12 4.47
N GLY A 238 17.35 9.56 3.37
CA GLY A 238 18.80 9.39 3.13
C GLY A 238 19.41 8.14 3.78
N TYR A 239 18.60 7.21 4.30
CA TYR A 239 19.09 5.96 4.89
C TYR A 239 20.02 5.18 3.96
N SER A 240 19.73 5.17 2.66
CA SER A 240 20.53 4.46 1.65
C SER A 240 21.94 5.01 1.45
N TYR A 241 22.24 6.18 1.96
CA TYR A 241 23.49 6.91 1.69
C TYR A 241 24.36 7.13 2.94
N LYS A 242 23.99 6.55 4.07
CA LYS A 242 24.69 6.69 5.36
C LYS A 242 25.34 5.41 5.84
#